data_5d064f3bc9f5b2bc43ac6db525e4d621
#
_entry.id   5d064f3bc9f5b2bc43ac6db525e4d621
#
_cell.length_a   1.000
_cell.length_b   1.000
_cell.length_c   1.000
_cell.angle_alpha   90.00
_cell.angle_beta   90.00
_cell.angle_gamma   90.00
#
_symmetry.space_group_name_H-M   'P 1'
#
loop_
_entity.id
_entity.type
_entity.pdbx_description
1 polymer ?
#
loop_
_entity_poly.entity_id
_entity_poly.type
_entity_poly.pdbx_seq_one_letter_code
_entity_poly.pdbx_strand_id
1 'polypeptide(L)'
;IDEGTVVMPLANIGPNSTLGKCCIVNTSSSIDHDCKIDDFASIAPGVISGGIVRIGKRTAISIGATIKHDISIGVDVVIGANSYVDKNIGNCMVAYGSPCRKVRDREIGEPYLT
;
A
#
# COMPACT_ATOMS: atom_id res chain seq x y z
N ILE A 1 -8.28 13.31 2.25
CA ILE A 1 -6.85 13.51 1.92
C ILE A 1 -6.27 14.49 2.93
N ASP A 2 -5.27 14.07 3.65
CA ASP A 2 -4.68 14.86 4.70
C ASP A 2 -3.43 15.63 4.23
N GLU A 3 -2.84 16.39 5.14
CA GLU A 3 -1.74 17.31 4.88
C GLU A 3 -0.51 16.60 4.30
N GLY A 4 0.09 17.21 3.28
CA GLY A 4 1.31 16.71 2.66
C GLY A 4 1.14 15.50 1.74
N THR A 5 -0.08 15.01 1.58
CA THR A 5 -0.34 13.87 0.70
C THR A 5 -0.40 14.30 -0.75
N VAL A 6 0.25 13.52 -1.61
CA VAL A 6 0.33 13.78 -3.04
C VAL A 6 -0.36 12.64 -3.80
N VAL A 7 -1.29 13.00 -4.68
CA VAL A 7 -1.95 12.08 -5.60
C VAL A 7 -1.50 12.47 -7.01
N MET A 8 -0.79 11.57 -7.65
CA MET A 8 -0.18 11.82 -8.96
C MET A 8 -1.21 11.69 -10.10
N PRO A 9 -0.87 12.17 -11.31
CA PRO A 9 -1.77 12.08 -12.47
C PRO A 9 -2.23 10.66 -12.75
N LEU A 10 -3.50 10.53 -13.19
CA LEU A 10 -4.14 9.27 -13.54
C LEU A 10 -4.31 8.31 -12.36
N ALA A 11 -3.98 8.71 -11.14
CA ALA A 11 -4.31 7.91 -9.96
C ALA A 11 -5.79 8.08 -9.65
N ASN A 12 -6.43 7.01 -9.18
CA ASN A 12 -7.83 7.01 -8.81
C ASN A 12 -8.01 6.70 -7.33
N ILE A 13 -8.78 7.53 -6.65
CA ILE A 13 -9.15 7.30 -5.25
C ILE A 13 -10.66 7.13 -5.21
N GLY A 14 -11.12 5.93 -4.86
CA GLY A 14 -12.54 5.60 -4.83
C GLY A 14 -13.30 6.28 -3.69
N PRO A 15 -14.64 6.22 -3.72
CA PRO A 15 -15.48 6.90 -2.73
C PRO A 15 -15.27 6.36 -1.32
N ASN A 16 -15.42 7.25 -0.33
CA ASN A 16 -15.27 6.98 1.09
C ASN A 16 -13.88 6.47 1.50
N SER A 17 -12.89 6.62 0.64
CA SER A 17 -11.51 6.28 0.98
C SER A 17 -10.83 7.45 1.67
N THR A 18 -9.95 7.16 2.62
CA THR A 18 -9.21 8.16 3.38
C THR A 18 -7.71 7.98 3.20
N LEU A 19 -7.01 9.09 3.05
CA LEU A 19 -5.56 9.12 2.97
C LEU A 19 -5.04 9.95 4.14
N GLY A 20 -4.10 9.41 4.90
CA GLY A 20 -3.47 10.12 5.99
C GLY A 20 -2.50 11.19 5.53
N LYS A 21 -1.58 11.59 6.41
CA LYS A 21 -0.59 12.63 6.15
C LYS A 21 0.58 12.09 5.36
N CYS A 22 1.11 12.92 4.47
CA CYS A 22 2.35 12.64 3.73
C CYS A 22 2.34 11.28 3.02
N CYS A 23 1.19 10.88 2.52
CA CYS A 23 1.08 9.70 1.66
C CYS A 23 1.44 10.06 0.22
N ILE A 24 1.86 9.07 -0.54
CA ILE A 24 2.06 9.23 -1.98
C ILE A 24 1.23 8.16 -2.68
N VAL A 25 0.32 8.60 -3.57
CA VAL A 25 -0.44 7.71 -4.44
C VAL A 25 0.03 7.99 -5.86
N ASN A 26 0.80 7.09 -6.39
CA ASN A 26 1.58 7.34 -7.60
C ASN A 26 0.78 7.10 -8.90
N THR A 27 1.42 7.42 -10.01
CA THR A 27 0.79 7.45 -11.34
C THR A 27 0.06 6.15 -11.68
N SER A 28 -1.16 6.30 -12.20
CA SER A 28 -2.02 5.20 -12.67
C SER A 28 -2.33 4.13 -11.63
N SER A 29 -2.10 4.41 -10.34
CA SER A 29 -2.57 3.51 -9.29
C SER A 29 -4.08 3.71 -9.08
N SER A 30 -4.75 2.68 -8.60
CA SER A 30 -6.19 2.74 -8.35
C SER A 30 -6.50 2.15 -6.98
N ILE A 31 -6.99 3.02 -6.10
CA ILE A 31 -7.47 2.66 -4.77
C ILE A 31 -8.98 2.68 -4.84
N ASP A 32 -9.62 1.55 -4.59
CA ASP A 32 -11.06 1.40 -4.74
C ASP A 32 -11.81 1.99 -3.53
N HIS A 33 -13.08 1.65 -3.36
CA HIS A 33 -13.96 2.26 -2.35
C HIS A 33 -13.62 1.84 -0.93
N ASP A 34 -13.92 2.71 0.03
CA ASP A 34 -13.82 2.43 1.48
C ASP A 34 -12.44 1.94 1.92
N CYS A 35 -11.39 2.42 1.30
CA CYS A 35 -10.02 2.10 1.69
C CYS A 35 -9.49 3.12 2.70
N LYS A 36 -8.57 2.67 3.54
CA LYS A 36 -7.88 3.53 4.49
C LYS A 36 -6.37 3.38 4.31
N ILE A 37 -5.73 4.45 3.90
CA ILE A 37 -4.27 4.53 3.74
C ILE A 37 -3.75 5.41 4.87
N ASP A 38 -2.94 4.87 5.74
CA ASP A 38 -2.46 5.58 6.93
C ASP A 38 -1.23 6.45 6.62
N ASP A 39 -0.78 7.22 7.61
CA ASP A 39 0.27 8.23 7.44
C ASP A 39 1.57 7.64 6.87
N PHE A 40 2.21 8.40 5.99
CA PHE A 40 3.51 8.08 5.39
C PHE A 40 3.53 6.80 4.55
N ALA A 41 2.39 6.28 4.18
CA ALA A 41 2.33 5.14 3.28
C ALA A 41 2.63 5.57 1.84
N SER A 42 3.19 4.67 1.06
CA SER A 42 3.60 4.94 -0.31
C SER A 42 3.01 3.87 -1.23
N ILE A 43 2.27 4.33 -2.22
CA ILE A 43 1.63 3.49 -3.24
C ILE A 43 2.33 3.78 -4.56
N ALA A 44 3.07 2.82 -5.07
CA ALA A 44 3.88 2.96 -6.28
C ALA A 44 3.00 2.98 -7.55
N PRO A 45 3.59 3.32 -8.71
CA PRO A 45 2.82 3.34 -9.96
C PRO A 45 2.17 2.00 -10.28
N GLY A 46 0.94 2.07 -10.80
CA GLY A 46 0.22 0.90 -11.28
C GLY A 46 -0.29 -0.07 -10.22
N VAL A 47 -0.25 0.31 -8.94
CA VAL A 47 -0.82 -0.52 -7.88
C VAL A 47 -2.34 -0.48 -7.97
N ILE A 48 -2.97 -1.64 -7.89
CA ILE A 48 -4.43 -1.77 -7.93
C ILE A 48 -4.91 -2.42 -6.64
N SER A 49 -5.84 -1.77 -5.94
CA SER A 49 -6.49 -2.39 -4.78
C SER A 49 -7.97 -2.61 -5.04
N GLY A 50 -8.52 -3.68 -4.47
CA GLY A 50 -9.96 -3.83 -4.33
C GLY A 50 -10.49 -2.91 -3.22
N GLY A 51 -11.77 -3.01 -2.92
CA GLY A 51 -12.39 -2.20 -1.87
C GLY A 51 -12.06 -2.66 -0.47
N ILE A 52 -12.25 -1.77 0.50
CA ILE A 52 -12.12 -2.07 1.94
C ILE A 52 -10.70 -2.55 2.29
N VAL A 53 -9.69 -1.97 1.66
CA VAL A 53 -8.29 -2.29 1.95
C VAL A 53 -7.74 -1.28 2.96
N ARG A 54 -7.00 -1.76 3.94
CA ARG A 54 -6.33 -0.93 4.94
C ARG A 54 -4.83 -1.10 4.83
N ILE A 55 -4.12 0.00 4.73
CA ILE A 55 -2.65 0.02 4.62
C ILE A 55 -2.10 0.85 5.77
N GLY A 56 -1.25 0.24 6.57
CA GLY A 56 -0.71 0.84 7.79
C GLY A 56 0.36 1.89 7.53
N LYS A 57 0.78 2.56 8.59
CA LYS A 57 1.78 3.64 8.54
C LYS A 57 3.10 3.15 7.97
N ARG A 58 3.73 4.00 7.19
CA ARG A 58 5.08 3.78 6.64
C ARG A 58 5.19 2.51 5.79
N THR A 59 4.08 1.98 5.33
CA THR A 59 4.07 0.80 4.45
C THR A 59 4.26 1.24 3.02
N ALA A 60 5.08 0.51 2.28
CA ALA A 60 5.35 0.75 0.87
C ALA A 60 4.81 -0.40 0.03
N ILE A 61 3.93 -0.08 -0.90
CA ILE A 61 3.41 -1.03 -1.89
C ILE A 61 4.14 -0.75 -3.20
N SER A 62 4.90 -1.73 -3.65
CA SER A 62 5.79 -1.56 -4.81
C SER A 62 5.03 -1.63 -6.14
N ILE A 63 5.72 -1.26 -7.20
CA ILE A 63 5.15 -1.07 -8.54
C ILE A 63 4.36 -2.30 -9.01
N GLY A 64 3.17 -2.06 -9.55
CA GLY A 64 2.35 -3.09 -10.16
C GLY A 64 1.73 -4.12 -9.22
N ALA A 65 1.86 -3.95 -7.91
CA ALA A 65 1.23 -4.89 -6.97
C ALA A 65 -0.30 -4.78 -7.02
N THR A 66 -0.95 -5.91 -6.79
CA THR A 66 -2.42 -5.98 -6.75
C THR A 66 -2.85 -6.48 -5.39
N ILE A 67 -3.83 -5.82 -4.78
CA ILE A 67 -4.32 -6.15 -3.45
C ILE A 67 -5.79 -6.54 -3.56
N LYS A 68 -6.11 -7.75 -3.11
CA LYS A 68 -7.49 -8.24 -3.10
C LYS A 68 -8.35 -7.39 -2.16
N HIS A 69 -9.66 -7.37 -2.39
CA HIS A 69 -10.59 -6.66 -1.51
C HIS A 69 -10.54 -7.19 -0.07
N ASP A 70 -10.89 -6.33 0.87
CA ASP A 70 -10.98 -6.65 2.31
C ASP A 70 -9.68 -7.21 2.89
N ILE A 71 -8.55 -6.61 2.52
CA ILE A 71 -7.23 -6.97 3.01
C ILE A 71 -6.71 -5.87 3.93
N SER A 72 -6.07 -6.27 5.02
CA SER A 72 -5.33 -5.36 5.90
C SER A 72 -3.84 -5.64 5.80
N ILE A 73 -3.07 -4.59 5.52
CA ILE A 73 -1.61 -4.64 5.49
C ILE A 73 -1.12 -3.78 6.64
N GLY A 74 -0.23 -4.31 7.45
CA GLY A 74 0.20 -3.69 8.69
C GLY A 74 1.11 -2.48 8.51
N VAL A 75 1.79 -2.12 9.59
CA VAL A 75 2.70 -0.96 9.70
C VAL A 75 4.11 -1.41 9.32
N ASP A 76 4.88 -0.53 8.65
CA ASP A 76 6.27 -0.79 8.25
C ASP A 76 6.44 -2.06 7.40
N VAL A 77 5.54 -2.28 6.46
CA VAL A 77 5.57 -3.41 5.55
C VAL A 77 6.06 -2.95 4.18
N VAL A 78 6.82 -3.79 3.49
CA VAL A 78 7.15 -3.61 2.07
C VAL A 78 6.55 -4.75 1.29
N ILE A 79 5.67 -4.42 0.34
CA ILE A 79 5.11 -5.39 -0.61
C ILE A 79 5.92 -5.27 -1.91
N GLY A 80 6.48 -6.37 -2.36
CA GLY A 80 7.32 -6.38 -3.55
C GLY A 80 6.57 -6.11 -4.84
N ALA A 81 7.31 -5.76 -5.89
CA ALA A 81 6.73 -5.45 -7.19
C ALA A 81 5.97 -6.63 -7.79
N ASN A 82 4.86 -6.32 -8.46
CA ASN A 82 4.00 -7.30 -9.15
C ASN A 82 3.47 -8.43 -8.25
N SER A 83 3.41 -8.20 -6.95
CA SER A 83 2.85 -9.17 -6.01
C SER A 83 1.34 -9.16 -6.05
N TYR A 84 0.72 -10.29 -5.74
CA TYR A 84 -0.72 -10.38 -5.51
C TYR A 84 -0.99 -10.67 -4.04
N VAL A 85 -1.54 -9.70 -3.33
CA VAL A 85 -1.82 -9.82 -1.90
C VAL A 85 -3.24 -10.35 -1.72
N ASP A 86 -3.36 -11.61 -1.34
CA ASP A 86 -4.64 -12.30 -1.18
C ASP A 86 -5.01 -12.57 0.29
N LYS A 87 -4.11 -12.28 1.22
CA LYS A 87 -4.32 -12.47 2.66
C LYS A 87 -3.75 -11.28 3.43
N ASN A 88 -4.24 -11.07 4.63
CA ASN A 88 -3.74 -10.02 5.52
C ASN A 88 -2.24 -10.20 5.78
N ILE A 89 -1.54 -9.08 5.85
CA ILE A 89 -0.09 -9.04 6.11
C ILE A 89 0.10 -8.33 7.45
N GLY A 90 0.85 -8.96 8.34
CA GLY A 90 1.18 -8.38 9.64
C GLY A 90 2.23 -7.28 9.54
N ASN A 91 2.67 -6.76 10.69
CA ASN A 91 3.58 -5.62 10.74
C ASN A 91 5.04 -5.99 10.47
N CYS A 92 5.83 -5.01 10.06
CA CYS A 92 7.30 -5.05 10.04
C CYS A 92 7.86 -6.24 9.27
N MET A 93 7.47 -6.37 8.01
CA MET A 93 7.98 -7.45 7.18
C MET A 93 8.11 -7.04 5.71
N VAL A 94 8.91 -7.79 4.98
CA VAL A 94 8.93 -7.77 3.53
C VAL A 94 8.15 -8.99 3.04
N ALA A 95 7.21 -8.78 2.13
CA ALA A 95 6.42 -9.85 1.55
C ALA A 95 6.32 -9.65 0.04
N TYR A 96 6.42 -10.70 -0.73
CA TYR A 96 6.23 -10.61 -2.18
C TYR A 96 5.82 -11.95 -2.78
N GLY A 97 5.50 -11.91 -4.06
CA GLY A 97 5.11 -13.08 -4.84
C GLY A 97 3.64 -13.08 -5.22
N SER A 98 3.26 -14.07 -5.97
CA SER A 98 1.87 -14.32 -6.37
C SER A 98 1.56 -15.80 -6.14
N PRO A 99 0.93 -16.14 -5.02
CA PRO A 99 0.42 -15.27 -3.95
C PRO A 99 1.53 -14.66 -3.08
N CYS A 100 1.25 -13.47 -2.56
CA CYS A 100 2.22 -12.74 -1.73
C CYS A 100 2.40 -13.42 -0.38
N ARG A 101 3.65 -13.62 0.01
CA ARG A 101 3.99 -14.29 1.28
C ARG A 101 5.17 -13.60 1.93
N LYS A 102 5.24 -13.67 3.26
CA LYS A 102 6.34 -13.10 4.03
C LYS A 102 7.68 -13.68 3.58
N VAL A 103 8.66 -12.82 3.39
CA VAL A 103 10.02 -13.19 3.03
C VAL A 103 10.97 -12.97 4.20
N ARG A 104 10.87 -11.82 4.88
CA ARG A 104 11.71 -11.52 6.06
C ARG A 104 11.06 -10.46 6.92
N ASP A 105 11.56 -10.34 8.17
CA ASP A 105 11.19 -9.25 9.06
C ASP A 105 11.93 -7.97 8.70
N ARG A 106 11.40 -6.84 9.15
CA ARG A 106 11.99 -5.51 9.01
C ARG A 106 12.10 -4.83 10.36
N GLU A 107 13.12 -3.98 10.50
CA GLU A 107 13.19 -3.03 11.60
C GLU A 107 12.26 -1.84 11.31
N ILE A 108 11.69 -1.24 12.37
CA ILE A 108 10.88 -0.03 12.23
C ILE A 108 11.73 1.07 11.60
N GLY A 109 11.21 1.67 10.51
CA GLY A 109 11.92 2.74 9.83
C GLY A 109 13.06 2.30 8.93
N GLU A 110 13.25 1.01 8.71
CA GLU A 110 14.28 0.50 7.82
C GLU A 110 14.05 1.03 6.39
N PRO A 111 15.10 1.52 5.69
CA PRO A 111 14.96 1.96 4.30
C PRO A 111 14.51 0.82 3.41
N TYR A 112 13.62 1.12 2.45
CA TYR A 112 13.16 0.12 1.49
C TYR A 112 13.66 0.37 0.06
N LEU A 113 14.22 1.54 -0.18
CA LEU A 113 14.88 1.90 -1.42
C LEU A 113 16.37 2.02 -1.14
N THR A 114 17.15 1.07 -1.53
CA THR A 114 18.59 1.08 -1.31
C THR A 114 19.34 0.83 -2.60
#